data_7955b38100ee01f2f428d8688222550d
#
_entry.id   7955b38100ee01f2f428d8688222550d
#
_cell.length_a   1.000
_cell.length_b   1.000
_cell.length_c   1.000
_cell.angle_alpha   90.00
_cell.angle_beta   90.00
_cell.angle_gamma   90.00
#
_symmetry.space_group_name_H-M   'P 1'
#
loop_
_entity.id
_entity.type
_entity.pdbx_description
1 polymer ?
#
loop_
_entity_poly.entity_id
_entity_poly.type
_entity_poly.pdbx_seq_one_letter_code
_entity_poly.pdbx_strand_id
1 'polypeptide(L)'
;MKTSSLYVTRDDEMYDTKSGFETYEEANAYREKCQRSWINHADYVFLITRDSAGNFVKETNLTKATEEERIKLLEEAGIPLK
;
A
#
# COMPACT_ATOMS: atom_id res chain seq x y z
N MET A 1 -15.15 13.63 -0.56
CA MET A 1 -13.73 13.58 -0.95
C MET A 1 -13.13 12.23 -0.55
N LYS A 2 -12.49 11.54 -1.48
CA LYS A 2 -11.88 10.25 -1.21
C LYS A 2 -10.45 10.44 -0.72
N THR A 3 -10.02 9.61 0.21
CA THR A 3 -8.64 9.60 0.67
C THR A 3 -8.03 8.23 0.40
N SER A 4 -6.77 8.22 0.02
CA SER A 4 -6.04 6.99 -0.25
C SER A 4 -4.81 6.90 0.63
N SER A 5 -4.51 5.70 1.08
CA SER A 5 -3.36 5.44 1.96
C SER A 5 -2.65 4.16 1.52
N LEU A 6 -1.35 4.12 1.78
CA LEU A 6 -0.55 2.93 1.52
C LEU A 6 -0.42 2.11 2.79
N TYR A 7 -0.66 0.82 2.66
CA TYR A 7 -0.53 -0.15 3.75
C TYR A 7 0.42 -1.26 3.35
N VAL A 8 1.28 -1.64 4.27
CA VAL A 8 2.13 -2.82 4.09
C VAL A 8 1.53 -3.94 4.90
N THR A 9 1.22 -5.06 4.25
CA THR A 9 0.46 -6.16 4.85
C THR A 9 1.20 -7.47 4.74
N ARG A 10 0.81 -8.40 5.61
CA ARG A 10 1.29 -9.77 5.61
C ARG A 10 0.30 -10.64 4.83
N ASP A 11 0.82 -11.41 3.86
CA ASP A 11 0.01 -12.22 2.94
C ASP A 11 -1.10 -11.38 2.28
N ASP A 12 -2.20 -11.95 1.93
CA ASP A 12 -3.34 -11.23 1.38
C ASP A 12 -4.30 -10.75 2.47
N GLU A 13 -3.91 -10.93 3.72
CA GLU A 13 -4.73 -10.54 4.86
C GLU A 13 -4.24 -9.21 5.43
N MET A 14 -5.17 -8.42 5.93
CA MET A 14 -4.85 -7.11 6.50
C MET A 14 -4.40 -7.22 7.96
N TYR A 15 -3.59 -8.23 8.25
CA TYR A 15 -3.00 -8.40 9.57
C TYR A 15 -1.70 -7.63 9.70
N ASP A 16 -1.44 -7.17 10.90
CA ASP A 16 -0.18 -6.50 11.24
C ASP A 16 0.20 -5.44 10.22
N THR A 17 -0.80 -4.69 9.79
CA THR A 17 -0.60 -3.66 8.79
C THR A 17 0.10 -2.47 9.38
N LYS A 18 0.97 -1.87 8.58
CA LYS A 18 1.55 -0.59 8.90
C LYS A 18 1.16 0.40 7.80
N SER A 19 0.80 1.61 8.19
CA SER A 19 0.40 2.66 7.27
C SER A 19 1.15 3.95 7.59
N GLY A 20 0.79 5.03 6.91
CA GLY A 20 1.40 6.32 7.14
C GLY A 20 2.60 6.62 6.26
N PHE A 21 2.78 5.85 5.20
CA PHE A 21 3.84 6.09 4.22
C PHE A 21 3.46 7.23 3.30
N GLU A 22 4.38 8.13 3.05
CA GLU A 22 4.14 9.28 2.17
C GLU A 22 4.36 8.94 0.70
N THR A 23 5.25 7.99 0.41
CA THR A 23 5.55 7.57 -0.95
C THR A 23 5.49 6.06 -1.09
N TYR A 24 5.30 5.60 -2.33
CA TYR A 24 5.32 4.16 -2.61
C TYR A 24 6.71 3.57 -2.33
N GLU A 25 7.77 4.29 -2.68
CA GLU A 25 9.13 3.82 -2.46
C GLU A 25 9.40 3.57 -0.97
N GLU A 26 8.90 4.45 -0.11
CA GLU A 26 9.03 4.30 1.34
C GLU A 26 8.31 3.05 1.83
N ALA A 27 7.07 2.84 1.37
CA ALA A 27 6.28 1.66 1.73
C ALA A 27 6.94 0.37 1.24
N ASN A 28 7.42 0.37 0.01
CA ASN A 28 8.06 -0.79 -0.58
C ASN A 28 9.39 -1.12 0.10
N ALA A 29 10.15 -0.12 0.49
CA ALA A 29 11.40 -0.31 1.24
C ALA A 29 11.11 -0.96 2.60
N TYR A 30 10.06 -0.53 3.26
CA TYR A 30 9.62 -1.14 4.51
C TYR A 30 9.20 -2.60 4.29
N ARG A 31 8.46 -2.88 3.23
CA ARG A 31 8.06 -4.23 2.88
C ARG A 31 9.28 -5.14 2.66
N GLU A 32 10.27 -4.68 1.91
CA GLU A 32 11.49 -5.44 1.65
C GLU A 32 12.29 -5.71 2.93
N LYS A 33 12.34 -4.74 3.81
CA LYS A 33 12.99 -4.89 5.11
C LYS A 33 12.28 -5.96 5.94
N CYS A 34 10.95 -5.94 5.95
CA CYS A 34 10.16 -6.91 6.69
C CYS A 34 10.21 -8.32 6.10
N GLN A 35 10.39 -8.45 4.80
CA GLN A 35 10.54 -9.75 4.15
C GLN A 35 11.77 -10.52 4.62
N ARG A 36 12.78 -9.80 5.10
CA ARG A 36 13.99 -10.40 5.63
C ARG A 36 13.81 -10.86 7.07
N SER A 37 12.74 -10.43 7.71
CA SER A 37 12.44 -10.79 9.09
C SER A 37 11.32 -11.82 9.11
N TRP A 38 11.58 -13.00 9.66
CA TRP A 38 10.55 -14.03 9.78
C TRP A 38 9.54 -13.74 10.90
N ILE A 39 9.84 -12.76 11.75
CA ILE A 39 8.94 -12.33 12.83
C ILE A 39 7.94 -11.28 12.33
N ASN A 40 8.45 -10.32 11.56
CA ASN A 40 7.64 -9.19 11.05
C ASN A 40 7.51 -9.26 9.53
N HIS A 41 7.21 -10.45 9.02
CA HIS A 41 7.09 -10.68 7.58
C HIS A 41 6.00 -9.82 6.96
N ALA A 42 6.31 -9.21 5.82
CA ALA A 42 5.35 -8.42 5.04
C ALA A 42 5.52 -8.74 3.56
N ASP A 43 4.44 -9.05 2.88
CA ASP A 43 4.46 -9.52 1.51
C ASP A 43 4.03 -8.49 0.48
N TYR A 44 3.10 -7.61 0.82
CA TYR A 44 2.44 -6.74 -0.15
C TYR A 44 2.30 -5.31 0.33
N VAL A 45 2.26 -4.41 -0.67
CA VAL A 45 1.86 -3.01 -0.46
C VAL A 45 0.47 -2.86 -1.07
N PHE A 46 -0.50 -2.45 -0.27
CA PHE A 46 -1.86 -2.18 -0.73
C PHE A 46 -2.17 -0.69 -0.76
N LEU A 47 -2.93 -0.30 -1.76
CA LEU A 47 -3.51 1.03 -1.84
C LEU A 47 -4.95 0.92 -1.41
N ILE A 48 -5.31 1.58 -0.32
CA ILE A 48 -6.65 1.56 0.22
C ILE A 48 -7.28 2.93 0.07
N THR A 49 -8.45 2.96 -0.54
CA THR A 49 -9.21 4.20 -0.75
C THR A 49 -10.43 4.18 0.14
N ARG A 50 -10.68 5.30 0.82
CA ARG A 50 -11.85 5.49 1.68
C ARG A 50 -12.60 6.74 1.24
N ASP A 51 -13.90 6.77 1.50
CA ASP A 51 -14.73 7.95 1.22
C ASP A 51 -14.56 9.00 2.34
N SER A 52 -15.29 10.11 2.21
CA SER A 52 -15.23 11.20 3.17
C SER A 52 -15.73 10.84 4.57
N ALA A 53 -16.51 9.78 4.68
CA ALA A 53 -17.00 9.28 5.96
C ALA A 53 -16.05 8.24 6.58
N GLY A 54 -14.93 7.91 5.89
CA GLY A 54 -13.99 6.93 6.36
C GLY A 54 -14.33 5.50 6.00
N ASN A 55 -15.37 5.29 5.19
CA ASN A 55 -15.75 3.96 4.76
C ASN A 55 -14.85 3.43 3.67
N PHE A 56 -14.57 2.13 3.72
CA PHE A 56 -13.77 1.45 2.70
C PHE A 56 -14.49 1.50 1.35
N VAL A 57 -13.75 1.89 0.32
CA VAL A 57 -14.26 1.94 -1.06
C VAL A 57 -13.57 0.89 -1.93
N LYS A 58 -12.24 0.84 -1.89
CA LYS A 58 -11.47 -0.02 -2.79
C LYS A 58 -10.11 -0.35 -2.19
N GLU A 59 -9.63 -1.56 -2.45
CA GLU A 59 -8.24 -1.92 -2.17
C GLU A 59 -7.59 -2.48 -3.43
N THR A 60 -6.31 -2.20 -3.62
CA THR A 60 -5.55 -2.69 -4.76
C THR A 60 -4.17 -3.13 -4.29
N ASN A 61 -3.77 -4.33 -4.68
CA ASN A 61 -2.45 -4.85 -4.38
C ASN A 61 -1.43 -4.27 -5.36
N LEU A 62 -0.66 -3.29 -4.94
CA LEU A 62 0.31 -2.62 -5.80
C LEU A 62 1.53 -3.50 -6.10
N THR A 63 1.84 -4.43 -5.23
CA THR A 63 2.97 -5.34 -5.44
C THR A 63 2.72 -6.30 -6.60
N LYS A 64 1.47 -6.76 -6.74
CA LYS A 64 1.09 -7.65 -7.85
C LYS A 64 0.77 -6.90 -9.13
N ALA A 65 0.57 -5.60 -9.09
CA ALA A 65 0.27 -4.78 -10.25
C ALA A 65 1.50 -4.64 -11.14
N THR A 66 1.28 -4.43 -12.45
CA THR A 66 2.38 -4.08 -13.35
C THR A 66 2.90 -2.69 -13.01
N GLU A 67 4.11 -2.39 -13.46
CA GLU A 67 4.70 -1.08 -13.22
C GLU A 67 3.81 0.05 -13.76
N GLU A 68 3.28 -0.10 -14.97
CA GLU A 68 2.39 0.88 -15.57
C GLU A 68 1.12 1.08 -14.77
N GLU A 69 0.49 0.00 -14.35
CA GLU A 69 -0.72 0.05 -13.53
C GLU A 69 -0.45 0.70 -12.19
N ARG A 70 0.67 0.37 -11.56
CA ARG A 70 1.09 0.94 -10.29
C ARG A 70 1.25 2.44 -10.38
N ILE A 71 1.95 2.92 -11.39
CA ILE A 71 2.18 4.35 -11.60
C ILE A 71 0.85 5.07 -11.78
N LYS A 72 -0.03 4.52 -12.62
CA LYS A 72 -1.33 5.10 -12.88
C LYS A 72 -2.19 5.19 -11.62
N LEU A 73 -2.22 4.12 -10.84
CA LEU A 73 -3.00 4.08 -9.61
C LEU A 73 -2.49 5.08 -8.57
N LEU A 74 -1.17 5.21 -8.47
CA LEU A 74 -0.56 6.17 -7.55
C LEU A 74 -0.83 7.62 -7.98
N GLU A 75 -0.79 7.89 -9.27
CA GLU A 75 -1.13 9.22 -9.79
C GLU A 75 -2.57 9.58 -9.48
N GLU A 76 -3.50 8.66 -9.71
CA GLU A 76 -4.92 8.87 -9.42
C GLU A 76 -5.15 9.10 -7.93
N ALA A 77 -4.38 8.45 -7.08
CA ALA A 77 -4.49 8.59 -5.63
C ALA A 77 -3.78 9.83 -5.09
N GLY A 78 -2.98 10.50 -5.91
CA GLY A 78 -2.20 11.65 -5.47
C GLY A 78 -1.02 11.28 -4.57
N ILE A 79 -0.53 10.04 -4.67
CA ILE A 79 0.58 9.54 -3.87
C ILE A 79 1.84 9.47 -4.74
N PRO A 80 2.93 10.14 -4.35
CA PRO A 80 4.16 10.10 -5.15
C PRO A 80 4.80 8.71 -5.12
N LEU A 81 5.45 8.36 -6.22
CA LEU A 81 6.22 7.12 -6.31
C LEU A 81 7.47 7.21 -5.43
N LYS A 82 8.10 8.38 -5.43
CA LYS A 82 9.32 8.64 -4.65
C LYS A 82 9.17 9.81 -3.70
#